data_07adc5b38dd9a6ab732990b9203334f2
#
_entry.id   07adc5b38dd9a6ab732990b9203334f2
#
_cell.length_a   1.000
_cell.length_b   1.000
_cell.length_c   1.000
_cell.angle_alpha   90.00
_cell.angle_beta   90.00
_cell.angle_gamma   90.00
#
_symmetry.space_group_name_H-M   'P 1'
#
loop_
_entity.id
_entity.type
_entity.pdbx_description
1 polymer ?
#
loop_
_entity_poly.entity_id
_entity_poly.type
_entity_poly.pdbx_seq_one_letter_code
_entity_poly.pdbx_strand_id
1 'polypeptide(L)'
;MKSGAKLAGVRGGCIGQTVGCMSDPLATLSTLLMPVFAGLNGGEPADPTVRPSDRADAQINGALSLAKRVGSNPRDLAQQIVDSGVLVDVASEFEVAGPGFINVTFADAFLEAQLAEVVADDRLGVARAVVAKRVVIDYSAPNVAKEMHVGHLRTTVIGDSLVRMMEFLGHTVIKENHVGDWGTPFGMLIEHLVDLGEDTSAGGLDQGELDVFYKEARTKFDGSDEFKDRARARVVQLQDGTDPETTRLWELLVAQSTTHFNELYDKLDILLTDEDLAGESMYQPMMLDTIGKLDDAGLVKVDDGAKVVFPPGFENREGHPLPLIIQARTGGFNYATSDLACVYDRIHRLDADLMLYVIGTPQSQHLQMVFEVARMAGWLKEPTEAIHVNFGNVLGNDRKMLKSRSGDPLKFVALLDEAVERAQASIAEKNPELAASDSTIAKTVGIGAVKYFELS
;
A
#
# COMPACT_ATOMS: atom_id res chain seq x y z
N MET A 1 -19.59 27.81 -10.00
CA MET A 1 -19.20 27.16 -11.24
C MET A 1 -18.68 25.77 -10.88
N LYS A 2 -19.42 24.74 -11.22
CA LYS A 2 -19.15 23.34 -10.89
C LYS A 2 -18.14 22.81 -11.90
N SER A 3 -16.91 22.53 -11.46
CA SER A 3 -15.93 21.77 -12.22
C SER A 3 -15.96 20.32 -11.73
N GLY A 4 -16.71 19.48 -12.45
CA GLY A 4 -16.68 18.05 -12.26
C GLY A 4 -15.44 17.47 -12.92
N ALA A 5 -14.43 17.08 -12.14
CA ALA A 5 -13.37 16.23 -12.62
C ALA A 5 -13.95 14.84 -12.88
N LYS A 6 -14.07 14.48 -14.16
CA LYS A 6 -14.31 13.10 -14.58
C LYS A 6 -13.11 12.25 -14.16
N LEU A 7 -13.29 11.39 -13.18
CA LEU A 7 -12.45 10.24 -12.94
C LEU A 7 -12.44 9.40 -14.23
N ALA A 8 -11.36 9.47 -14.99
CA ALA A 8 -11.09 8.58 -16.10
C ALA A 8 -11.03 7.15 -15.56
N GLY A 9 -11.85 6.28 -16.14
CA GLY A 9 -12.11 4.95 -15.67
C GLY A 9 -10.85 4.11 -15.50
N VAL A 10 -10.56 3.76 -14.28
CA VAL A 10 -9.92 2.49 -13.96
C VAL A 10 -10.92 1.44 -14.41
N ARG A 11 -10.68 0.85 -15.58
CA ARG A 11 -11.36 -0.39 -15.97
C ARG A 11 -11.05 -1.38 -14.87
N GLY A 12 -12.07 -1.77 -14.12
CA GLY A 12 -11.99 -2.82 -13.14
C GLY A 12 -11.50 -4.11 -13.79
N GLY A 13 -10.20 -4.31 -13.81
CA GLY A 13 -9.58 -5.61 -13.91
C GLY A 13 -9.95 -6.32 -12.61
N CYS A 14 -10.54 -7.47 -12.73
CA CYS A 14 -11.15 -8.29 -11.70
C CYS A 14 -10.31 -8.44 -10.41
N ILE A 15 -10.43 -7.50 -9.47
CA ILE A 15 -10.35 -7.80 -8.03
C ILE A 15 -11.68 -8.48 -7.61
N GLY A 16 -12.49 -8.85 -8.55
CA GLY A 16 -13.85 -9.33 -8.37
C GLY A 16 -14.02 -10.83 -8.64
N GLN A 17 -13.21 -11.70 -8.03
CA GLN A 17 -13.76 -12.96 -7.55
C GLN A 17 -14.17 -12.67 -6.10
N THR A 18 -15.45 -12.46 -5.93
CA THR A 18 -16.12 -12.29 -4.65
C THR A 18 -15.52 -13.25 -3.63
N VAL A 19 -14.80 -12.72 -2.65
CA VAL A 19 -14.60 -13.38 -1.38
C VAL A 19 -16.03 -13.56 -0.87
N GLY A 20 -16.61 -14.72 -1.07
CA GLY A 20 -17.96 -15.03 -0.60
C GLY A 20 -17.86 -15.00 0.93
N CYS A 21 -18.38 -13.93 1.55
CA CYS A 21 -18.67 -13.98 2.98
C CYS A 21 -19.74 -15.06 3.15
N MET A 22 -19.39 -16.20 3.75
CA MET A 22 -20.32 -17.34 3.95
C MET A 22 -21.53 -16.95 4.81
N SER A 23 -21.49 -15.77 5.44
CA SER A 23 -22.47 -15.23 6.35
C SER A 23 -23.02 -13.85 5.94
N ASP A 24 -22.87 -13.46 4.70
CA ASP A 24 -23.58 -12.32 4.13
C ASP A 24 -24.98 -12.78 3.71
N PRO A 25 -26.09 -12.30 4.35
CA PRO A 25 -27.45 -12.66 4.01
C PRO A 25 -27.80 -12.45 2.53
N LEU A 26 -27.21 -11.39 1.90
CA LEU A 26 -27.42 -11.10 0.48
C LEU A 26 -26.71 -12.11 -0.41
N ALA A 27 -25.48 -12.50 -0.08
CA ALA A 27 -24.73 -13.52 -0.81
C ALA A 27 -25.36 -14.91 -0.65
N THR A 28 -25.84 -15.24 0.56
CA THR A 28 -26.58 -16.48 0.83
C THR A 28 -27.86 -16.51 0.01
N LEU A 29 -28.68 -15.45 0.04
CA LEU A 29 -29.88 -15.32 -0.79
C LEU A 29 -29.56 -15.46 -2.28
N SER A 30 -28.51 -14.81 -2.75
CA SER A 30 -28.07 -14.92 -4.15
C SER A 30 -27.72 -16.38 -4.52
N THR A 31 -27.00 -17.07 -3.65
CA THR A 31 -26.62 -18.49 -3.87
C THR A 31 -27.84 -19.40 -3.92
N LEU A 32 -28.81 -19.21 -3.02
CA LEU A 32 -30.07 -19.98 -3.01
C LEU A 32 -30.91 -19.74 -4.26
N LEU A 33 -30.85 -18.54 -4.85
CA LEU A 33 -31.56 -18.19 -6.07
C LEU A 33 -30.92 -18.70 -7.36
N MET A 34 -29.60 -18.97 -7.38
CA MET A 34 -28.89 -19.39 -8.59
C MET A 34 -29.52 -20.59 -9.30
N PRO A 35 -29.93 -21.70 -8.62
CA PRO A 35 -30.58 -22.83 -9.28
C PRO A 35 -31.93 -22.46 -9.91
N VAL A 36 -32.71 -21.62 -9.25
CA VAL A 36 -34.02 -21.17 -9.75
C VAL A 36 -33.85 -20.33 -11.02
N PHE A 37 -32.90 -19.40 -11.01
CA PHE A 37 -32.58 -18.58 -12.18
C PHE A 37 -32.03 -19.40 -13.34
N ALA A 38 -31.18 -20.38 -13.06
CA ALA A 38 -30.69 -21.30 -14.08
C ALA A 38 -31.81 -22.15 -14.69
N GLY A 39 -32.73 -22.66 -13.87
CA GLY A 39 -33.91 -23.37 -14.34
C GLY A 39 -34.79 -22.55 -15.27
N LEU A 40 -35.05 -21.31 -14.93
CA LEU A 40 -35.81 -20.35 -15.75
C LEU A 40 -35.06 -19.89 -17.01
N ASN A 41 -33.74 -20.06 -17.05
CA ASN A 41 -32.86 -19.75 -18.19
C ASN A 41 -32.51 -20.97 -19.06
N GLY A 42 -33.31 -22.00 -19.01
CA GLY A 42 -33.06 -23.21 -19.82
C GLY A 42 -31.85 -24.06 -19.38
N GLY A 43 -31.45 -23.94 -18.12
CA GLY A 43 -30.31 -24.63 -17.52
C GLY A 43 -29.00 -23.83 -17.52
N GLU A 44 -28.97 -22.72 -18.22
CA GLU A 44 -27.78 -21.84 -18.27
C GLU A 44 -27.70 -20.90 -17.06
N PRO A 45 -26.53 -20.62 -16.51
CA PRO A 45 -26.37 -19.70 -15.38
C PRO A 45 -26.97 -18.32 -15.64
N ALA A 46 -27.65 -17.78 -14.64
CA ALA A 46 -28.17 -16.39 -14.66
C ALA A 46 -28.02 -15.74 -13.29
N ASP A 47 -27.63 -14.48 -13.26
CA ASP A 47 -27.39 -13.70 -12.04
C ASP A 47 -28.72 -13.22 -11.43
N PRO A 48 -29.02 -13.59 -10.18
CA PRO A 48 -30.18 -13.08 -9.43
C PRO A 48 -30.13 -11.57 -9.18
N THR A 49 -28.94 -10.97 -9.19
CA THR A 49 -28.70 -9.54 -8.95
C THR A 49 -29.34 -9.08 -7.64
N VAL A 50 -28.97 -9.72 -6.53
CA VAL A 50 -29.40 -9.34 -5.17
C VAL A 50 -28.64 -8.11 -4.70
N ARG A 51 -29.37 -7.13 -4.14
CA ARG A 51 -28.79 -5.87 -3.64
C ARG A 51 -29.49 -5.41 -2.38
N PRO A 52 -28.82 -4.59 -1.53
CA PRO A 52 -29.49 -3.86 -0.45
C PRO A 52 -30.61 -2.97 -1.01
N SER A 53 -31.66 -2.73 -0.23
CA SER A 53 -32.78 -1.91 -0.63
C SER A 53 -33.15 -0.89 0.46
N ASP A 54 -33.56 0.32 0.07
CA ASP A 54 -34.10 1.31 0.99
C ASP A 54 -35.57 0.99 1.43
N ARG A 55 -36.19 -0.05 0.83
CA ARG A 55 -37.58 -0.42 1.08
C ARG A 55 -37.79 -1.73 1.81
N ALA A 56 -36.74 -2.55 1.85
CA ALA A 56 -36.69 -3.84 2.48
C ALA A 56 -35.21 -4.16 2.76
N ASP A 57 -34.88 -5.30 3.37
CA ASP A 57 -33.52 -5.68 3.63
C ASP A 57 -32.74 -6.00 2.35
N ALA A 58 -33.42 -6.61 1.38
CA ALA A 58 -32.85 -6.96 0.08
C ALA A 58 -33.83 -6.74 -1.07
N GLN A 59 -33.30 -6.60 -2.29
CA GLN A 59 -34.06 -6.57 -3.52
C GLN A 59 -33.41 -7.48 -4.57
N ILE A 60 -34.21 -8.36 -5.19
CA ILE A 60 -33.81 -9.22 -6.28
C ILE A 60 -34.21 -8.55 -7.59
N ASN A 61 -33.21 -8.22 -8.43
CA ASN A 61 -33.40 -7.44 -9.66
C ASN A 61 -33.17 -8.27 -10.94
N GLY A 62 -32.68 -9.51 -10.82
CA GLY A 62 -32.27 -10.35 -11.93
C GLY A 62 -33.40 -10.74 -12.88
N ALA A 63 -34.68 -10.73 -12.43
CA ALA A 63 -35.82 -11.06 -13.28
C ALA A 63 -35.94 -10.15 -14.52
N LEU A 64 -35.52 -8.87 -14.42
CA LEU A 64 -35.54 -7.92 -15.55
C LEU A 64 -34.54 -8.30 -16.67
N SER A 65 -33.34 -8.69 -16.29
CA SER A 65 -32.28 -9.11 -17.24
C SER A 65 -32.61 -10.49 -17.84
N LEU A 66 -33.11 -11.39 -17.01
CA LEU A 66 -33.53 -12.73 -17.44
C LEU A 66 -34.68 -12.66 -18.43
N ALA A 67 -35.70 -11.84 -18.17
CA ALA A 67 -36.84 -11.66 -19.05
C ALA A 67 -36.47 -11.24 -20.48
N LYS A 68 -35.46 -10.34 -20.61
CA LYS A 68 -34.96 -9.93 -21.93
C LYS A 68 -34.27 -11.10 -22.65
N ARG A 69 -33.62 -12.01 -21.91
CA ARG A 69 -32.90 -13.15 -22.47
C ARG A 69 -33.83 -14.25 -22.94
N VAL A 70 -34.85 -14.56 -22.13
CA VAL A 70 -35.80 -15.65 -22.41
C VAL A 70 -37.09 -15.18 -23.16
N GLY A 71 -37.23 -13.89 -23.45
CA GLY A 71 -38.39 -13.34 -24.17
C GLY A 71 -39.71 -13.37 -23.37
N SER A 72 -39.62 -13.24 -22.03
CA SER A 72 -40.78 -13.31 -21.12
C SER A 72 -41.09 -11.98 -20.46
N ASN A 73 -42.23 -11.89 -19.77
CA ASN A 73 -42.55 -10.73 -18.94
C ASN A 73 -41.75 -10.76 -17.62
N PRO A 74 -41.04 -9.69 -17.25
CA PRO A 74 -40.26 -9.67 -16.02
C PRO A 74 -41.05 -9.92 -14.74
N ARG A 75 -42.30 -9.43 -14.69
CA ARG A 75 -43.16 -9.58 -13.53
C ARG A 75 -43.64 -11.03 -13.38
N ASP A 76 -43.90 -11.70 -14.50
CA ASP A 76 -44.29 -13.11 -14.49
C ASP A 76 -43.13 -14.00 -14.05
N LEU A 77 -41.89 -13.68 -14.47
CA LEU A 77 -40.71 -14.37 -14.00
C LEU A 77 -40.46 -14.10 -12.51
N ALA A 78 -40.64 -12.88 -12.04
CA ALA A 78 -40.52 -12.56 -10.62
C ALA A 78 -41.56 -13.37 -9.80
N GLN A 79 -42.78 -13.54 -10.30
CA GLN A 79 -43.77 -14.38 -9.64
C GLN A 79 -43.35 -15.85 -9.63
N GLN A 80 -42.85 -16.39 -10.74
CA GLN A 80 -42.33 -17.76 -10.77
C GLN A 80 -41.19 -18.01 -9.79
N ILE A 81 -40.28 -17.00 -9.58
CA ILE A 81 -39.25 -17.07 -8.57
C ILE A 81 -39.86 -17.16 -7.16
N VAL A 82 -40.85 -16.35 -6.87
CA VAL A 82 -41.58 -16.39 -5.59
C VAL A 82 -42.31 -17.74 -5.44
N ASP A 83 -42.99 -18.21 -6.45
CA ASP A 83 -43.75 -19.45 -6.45
C ASP A 83 -42.88 -20.70 -6.34
N SER A 84 -41.59 -20.59 -6.63
CA SER A 84 -40.60 -21.67 -6.45
C SER A 84 -40.41 -22.10 -4.97
N GLY A 85 -40.86 -21.26 -4.04
CA GLY A 85 -40.75 -21.51 -2.59
C GLY A 85 -39.38 -21.24 -2.00
N VAL A 86 -38.39 -20.80 -2.81
CA VAL A 86 -37.00 -20.59 -2.35
C VAL A 86 -36.88 -19.53 -1.25
N LEU A 87 -37.86 -18.64 -1.11
CA LEU A 87 -37.86 -17.54 -0.13
C LEU A 87 -38.52 -17.92 1.21
N VAL A 88 -39.19 -19.06 1.33
CA VAL A 88 -40.05 -19.39 2.49
C VAL A 88 -39.23 -19.47 3.80
N ASP A 89 -38.03 -20.03 3.77
CA ASP A 89 -37.18 -20.18 4.95
C ASP A 89 -36.23 -18.99 5.17
N VAL A 90 -36.22 -18.03 4.23
CA VAL A 90 -35.27 -16.90 4.21
C VAL A 90 -35.98 -15.58 4.58
N ALA A 91 -37.24 -15.41 4.15
CA ALA A 91 -37.96 -14.16 4.26
C ALA A 91 -39.19 -14.29 5.19
N SER A 92 -39.37 -13.29 6.05
CA SER A 92 -40.61 -13.07 6.80
C SER A 92 -41.67 -12.41 5.91
N GLU A 93 -41.23 -11.59 4.92
CA GLU A 93 -42.10 -10.92 3.97
C GLU A 93 -41.38 -10.77 2.63
N PHE A 94 -42.12 -10.95 1.52
CA PHE A 94 -41.61 -10.69 0.17
C PHE A 94 -42.72 -10.18 -0.74
N GLU A 95 -42.37 -9.24 -1.63
CA GLU A 95 -43.34 -8.56 -2.51
C GLU A 95 -42.77 -8.39 -3.91
N VAL A 96 -43.55 -8.73 -4.94
CA VAL A 96 -43.23 -8.39 -6.35
C VAL A 96 -43.63 -6.97 -6.64
N ALA A 97 -42.67 -6.07 -6.77
CA ALA A 97 -42.83 -4.63 -6.96
C ALA A 97 -42.41 -4.17 -8.36
N GLY A 98 -43.03 -3.08 -8.81
CA GLY A 98 -42.67 -2.43 -10.08
C GLY A 98 -42.66 -3.36 -11.28
N PRO A 99 -41.65 -3.29 -12.17
CA PRO A 99 -41.62 -4.05 -13.42
C PRO A 99 -41.15 -5.50 -13.23
N GLY A 100 -40.90 -6.00 -12.00
CA GLY A 100 -40.40 -7.35 -11.71
C GLY A 100 -39.26 -7.39 -10.70
N PHE A 101 -39.20 -6.40 -9.81
CA PHE A 101 -38.33 -6.46 -8.61
C PHE A 101 -39.03 -7.33 -7.55
N ILE A 102 -38.21 -8.04 -6.73
CA ILE A 102 -38.76 -8.73 -5.56
C ILE A 102 -38.07 -8.09 -4.33
N ASN A 103 -38.87 -7.41 -3.51
CA ASN A 103 -38.42 -6.91 -2.21
C ASN A 103 -38.46 -8.06 -1.20
N VAL A 104 -37.45 -8.20 -0.35
CA VAL A 104 -37.32 -9.29 0.62
C VAL A 104 -36.98 -8.67 1.98
N THR A 105 -37.81 -8.97 2.98
CA THR A 105 -37.50 -8.74 4.39
C THR A 105 -37.08 -10.06 5.01
N PHE A 106 -35.89 -10.14 5.57
CA PHE A 106 -35.35 -11.39 6.11
C PHE A 106 -36.13 -11.84 7.34
N ALA A 107 -36.26 -13.15 7.49
CA ALA A 107 -36.80 -13.74 8.71
C ALA A 107 -35.74 -13.67 9.84
N ASP A 108 -36.18 -13.34 11.06
CA ASP A 108 -35.28 -13.30 12.23
C ASP A 108 -34.53 -14.62 12.40
N ALA A 109 -35.21 -15.75 12.26
CA ALA A 109 -34.60 -17.08 12.36
C ALA A 109 -33.48 -17.32 11.32
N PHE A 110 -33.62 -16.78 10.11
CA PHE A 110 -32.57 -16.84 9.08
C PHE A 110 -31.37 -16.00 9.49
N LEU A 111 -31.59 -14.77 9.97
CA LEU A 111 -30.51 -13.89 10.43
C LEU A 111 -29.81 -14.44 11.67
N GLU A 112 -30.56 -15.00 12.62
CA GLU A 112 -30.01 -15.66 13.81
C GLU A 112 -29.11 -16.87 13.43
N ALA A 113 -29.53 -17.68 12.46
CA ALA A 113 -28.74 -18.80 11.97
C ALA A 113 -27.45 -18.32 11.30
N GLN A 114 -27.52 -17.29 10.44
CA GLN A 114 -26.34 -16.66 9.82
C GLN A 114 -25.38 -16.10 10.88
N LEU A 115 -25.91 -15.40 11.89
CA LEU A 115 -25.10 -14.85 12.98
C LEU A 115 -24.44 -15.95 13.81
N ALA A 116 -25.15 -17.06 14.07
CA ALA A 116 -24.59 -18.19 14.80
C ALA A 116 -23.42 -18.85 14.05
N GLU A 117 -23.50 -18.94 12.73
CA GLU A 117 -22.40 -19.42 11.89
C GLU A 117 -21.20 -18.47 11.96
N VAL A 118 -21.42 -17.14 11.89
CA VAL A 118 -20.36 -16.12 12.02
C VAL A 118 -19.64 -16.25 13.36
N VAL A 119 -20.40 -16.36 14.45
CA VAL A 119 -19.83 -16.43 15.81
C VAL A 119 -19.08 -17.74 16.05
N ALA A 120 -19.48 -18.81 15.39
CA ALA A 120 -18.82 -20.11 15.50
C ALA A 120 -17.53 -20.23 14.66
N ASP A 121 -17.30 -19.31 13.72
CA ASP A 121 -16.13 -19.29 12.85
C ASP A 121 -15.08 -18.30 13.35
N ASP A 122 -13.87 -18.77 13.66
CA ASP A 122 -12.72 -17.93 14.05
C ASP A 122 -12.39 -16.82 13.01
N ARG A 123 -12.87 -16.98 11.80
CA ARG A 123 -12.70 -16.02 10.69
C ARG A 123 -13.91 -15.09 10.54
N LEU A 124 -14.89 -15.18 11.44
CA LEU A 124 -16.11 -14.38 11.40
C LEU A 124 -16.84 -14.45 10.05
N GLY A 125 -16.88 -15.62 9.41
CA GLY A 125 -17.52 -15.84 8.14
C GLY A 125 -16.74 -15.37 6.90
N VAL A 126 -15.55 -14.79 7.07
CA VAL A 126 -14.74 -14.33 5.93
C VAL A 126 -14.03 -15.51 5.27
N ALA A 127 -14.42 -15.84 4.05
CA ALA A 127 -13.82 -16.91 3.28
C ALA A 127 -12.36 -16.60 2.90
N ARG A 128 -11.55 -17.65 2.74
CA ARG A 128 -10.23 -17.50 2.13
C ARG A 128 -10.36 -17.22 0.63
N ALA A 129 -9.37 -16.57 0.05
CA ALA A 129 -9.29 -16.37 -1.39
C ALA A 129 -9.32 -17.74 -2.11
N VAL A 130 -10.09 -17.82 -3.20
CA VAL A 130 -10.23 -19.05 -4.00
C VAL A 130 -8.87 -19.49 -4.56
N VAL A 131 -8.05 -18.54 -4.95
CA VAL A 131 -6.67 -18.74 -5.41
C VAL A 131 -5.76 -17.88 -4.53
N ALA A 132 -4.93 -18.53 -3.73
CA ALA A 132 -3.91 -17.83 -2.95
C ALA A 132 -2.85 -17.25 -3.90
N LYS A 133 -2.51 -15.98 -3.71
CA LYS A 133 -1.47 -15.25 -4.44
C LYS A 133 -0.24 -15.07 -3.55
N ARG A 134 0.91 -14.93 -4.18
CA ARG A 134 2.13 -14.46 -3.56
C ARG A 134 2.18 -12.95 -3.73
N VAL A 135 1.97 -12.22 -2.63
CA VAL A 135 1.79 -10.76 -2.62
C VAL A 135 3.00 -10.11 -1.99
N VAL A 136 3.71 -9.28 -2.75
CA VAL A 136 4.78 -8.43 -2.21
C VAL A 136 4.18 -7.07 -1.87
N ILE A 137 4.38 -6.59 -0.65
CA ILE A 137 3.89 -5.28 -0.20
C ILE A 137 5.08 -4.44 0.24
N ASP A 138 5.33 -3.37 -0.52
CA ASP A 138 6.37 -2.39 -0.28
C ASP A 138 5.77 -1.19 0.46
N TYR A 139 6.23 -0.95 1.69
CA TYR A 139 5.68 0.10 2.53
C TYR A 139 6.67 0.59 3.58
N SER A 140 6.35 1.72 4.21
CA SER A 140 7.19 2.48 5.15
C SER A 140 8.32 3.24 4.46
N ALA A 141 9.31 2.55 3.90
CA ALA A 141 10.40 3.09 3.07
C ALA A 141 11.07 4.37 3.64
N PRO A 142 11.52 4.38 4.90
CA PRO A 142 12.20 5.54 5.47
C PRO A 142 13.61 5.68 4.91
N ASN A 143 14.13 6.92 4.95
CA ASN A 143 15.54 7.16 4.63
C ASN A 143 16.41 6.95 5.87
N VAL A 144 17.50 6.22 5.69
CA VAL A 144 18.53 6.03 6.73
C VAL A 144 19.13 7.38 7.13
N ALA A 145 19.50 7.51 8.41
CA ALA A 145 20.03 8.71 9.04
C ALA A 145 19.12 9.96 8.98
N LYS A 146 17.81 9.74 8.81
CA LYS A 146 16.78 10.79 8.91
C LYS A 146 15.66 10.34 9.82
N GLU A 147 15.11 11.28 10.56
CA GLU A 147 13.90 11.01 11.32
C GLU A 147 12.70 10.73 10.41
N MET A 148 11.88 9.77 10.82
CA MET A 148 10.60 9.52 10.16
C MET A 148 9.62 10.68 10.44
N HIS A 149 8.90 11.08 9.41
CA HIS A 149 7.90 12.15 9.47
C HIS A 149 6.50 11.63 9.12
N VAL A 150 5.49 12.47 9.28
CA VAL A 150 4.07 12.13 9.04
C VAL A 150 3.80 11.47 7.67
N GLY A 151 4.60 11.78 6.64
CA GLY A 151 4.51 11.09 5.35
C GLY A 151 4.82 9.60 5.44
N HIS A 152 5.78 9.21 6.28
CA HIS A 152 6.12 7.80 6.53
C HIS A 152 5.06 7.09 7.39
N LEU A 153 4.37 7.81 8.29
CA LEU A 153 3.27 7.25 9.09
C LEU A 153 2.20 6.65 8.19
N ARG A 154 1.77 7.42 7.19
CA ARG A 154 0.67 7.02 6.30
C ARG A 154 0.98 5.74 5.52
N THR A 155 2.12 5.69 4.85
CA THR A 155 2.54 4.48 4.13
C THR A 155 2.69 3.28 5.06
N THR A 156 3.24 3.49 6.26
CA THR A 156 3.44 2.44 7.26
C THR A 156 2.11 1.84 7.73
N VAL A 157 1.14 2.68 8.11
CA VAL A 157 -0.16 2.22 8.62
C VAL A 157 -1.00 1.55 7.52
N ILE A 158 -1.06 2.15 6.33
CA ILE A 158 -1.81 1.60 5.20
C ILE A 158 -1.20 0.26 4.77
N GLY A 159 0.13 0.21 4.62
CA GLY A 159 0.83 -1.01 4.21
C GLY A 159 0.65 -2.16 5.20
N ASP A 160 0.82 -1.91 6.49
CA ASP A 160 0.63 -2.90 7.54
C ASP A 160 -0.81 -3.44 7.57
N SER A 161 -1.78 -2.57 7.37
CA SER A 161 -3.19 -2.98 7.28
C SER A 161 -3.44 -3.87 6.07
N LEU A 162 -2.80 -3.58 4.92
CA LEU A 162 -2.88 -4.44 3.73
C LEU A 162 -2.21 -5.80 3.98
N VAL A 163 -1.05 -5.84 4.67
CA VAL A 163 -0.41 -7.10 5.05
C VAL A 163 -1.39 -7.96 5.85
N ARG A 164 -1.95 -7.42 6.96
CA ARG A 164 -2.89 -8.15 7.82
C ARG A 164 -4.12 -8.64 7.05
N MET A 165 -4.69 -7.81 6.15
CA MET A 165 -5.83 -8.20 5.35
C MET A 165 -5.50 -9.30 4.35
N MET A 166 -4.37 -9.20 3.63
CA MET A 166 -3.97 -10.19 2.63
C MET A 166 -3.62 -11.53 3.29
N GLU A 167 -2.93 -11.53 4.42
CA GLU A 167 -2.67 -12.76 5.21
C GLU A 167 -3.98 -13.37 5.73
N PHE A 168 -4.89 -12.54 6.25
CA PHE A 168 -6.19 -13.00 6.71
C PHE A 168 -7.00 -13.63 5.58
N LEU A 169 -6.92 -13.10 4.36
CA LEU A 169 -7.53 -13.67 3.17
C LEU A 169 -6.84 -14.97 2.68
N GLY A 170 -5.70 -15.34 3.27
CA GLY A 170 -4.99 -16.58 2.97
C GLY A 170 -3.99 -16.48 1.83
N HIS A 171 -3.56 -15.27 1.47
CA HIS A 171 -2.44 -15.05 0.57
C HIS A 171 -1.10 -15.28 1.29
N THR A 172 -0.05 -15.58 0.55
CA THR A 172 1.33 -15.55 1.05
C THR A 172 1.86 -14.14 0.88
N VAL A 173 2.09 -13.43 2.00
CA VAL A 173 2.57 -12.05 1.96
C VAL A 173 4.07 -12.00 2.21
N ILE A 174 4.77 -11.25 1.38
CA ILE A 174 6.17 -10.88 1.54
C ILE A 174 6.17 -9.37 1.80
N LYS A 175 6.63 -8.97 2.96
CA LYS A 175 6.79 -7.58 3.35
C LYS A 175 8.14 -7.10 2.85
N GLU A 176 8.21 -5.91 2.28
CA GLU A 176 9.45 -5.24 1.93
C GLU A 176 9.44 -3.80 2.41
N ASN A 177 10.49 -3.44 3.13
CA ASN A 177 10.76 -2.09 3.59
C ASN A 177 11.90 -1.52 2.74
N HIS A 178 11.54 -0.84 1.65
CA HIS A 178 12.51 -0.29 0.68
C HIS A 178 13.19 0.97 1.23
N VAL A 179 14.09 0.78 2.21
CA VAL A 179 14.77 1.90 2.88
C VAL A 179 15.76 2.60 1.96
N GLY A 180 15.83 3.92 2.07
CA GLY A 180 16.83 4.72 1.38
C GLY A 180 18.17 4.65 2.11
N ASP A 181 18.94 3.61 1.87
CA ASP A 181 20.22 3.32 2.52
C ASP A 181 21.43 3.51 1.60
N TRP A 182 21.22 4.10 0.42
CA TRP A 182 22.25 4.25 -0.59
C TRP A 182 22.33 5.65 -1.19
N GLY A 183 23.42 5.93 -1.92
CA GLY A 183 23.56 7.13 -2.74
C GLY A 183 24.42 8.23 -2.11
N THR A 184 24.42 9.40 -2.77
CA THR A 184 25.26 10.56 -2.42
C THR A 184 25.17 11.01 -0.96
N PRO A 185 24.03 10.97 -0.27
CA PRO A 185 23.95 11.36 1.14
C PRO A 185 24.89 10.56 2.04
N PHE A 186 25.12 9.29 1.74
CA PHE A 186 25.98 8.43 2.58
C PHE A 186 27.43 8.85 2.54
N GLY A 187 27.95 9.33 1.42
CA GLY A 187 29.30 9.86 1.36
C GLY A 187 29.54 11.00 2.35
N MET A 188 28.58 11.96 2.45
CA MET A 188 28.71 13.06 3.41
C MET A 188 28.51 12.62 4.87
N LEU A 189 27.62 11.64 5.11
CA LEU A 189 27.36 11.13 6.46
C LEU A 189 28.55 10.34 6.99
N ILE A 190 29.09 9.44 6.18
CA ILE A 190 30.28 8.65 6.54
C ILE A 190 31.50 9.57 6.74
N GLU A 191 31.70 10.55 5.86
CA GLU A 191 32.82 11.49 5.99
C GLU A 191 32.67 12.39 7.23
N HIS A 192 31.43 12.72 7.62
CA HIS A 192 31.17 13.44 8.85
C HIS A 192 31.46 12.57 10.08
N LEU A 193 31.15 11.27 10.08
CA LEU A 193 31.55 10.33 11.13
C LEU A 193 33.08 10.28 11.27
N VAL A 194 33.79 10.20 10.17
CA VAL A 194 35.27 10.19 10.17
C VAL A 194 35.81 11.46 10.80
N ASP A 195 35.27 12.64 10.46
CA ASP A 195 35.69 13.92 11.04
C ASP A 195 35.43 14.03 12.55
N LEU A 196 34.37 13.42 13.07
CA LEU A 196 34.02 13.43 14.50
C LEU A 196 34.85 12.46 15.33
N GLY A 197 35.45 11.42 14.72
CA GLY A 197 36.12 10.33 15.38
C GLY A 197 35.16 9.28 15.95
N GLU A 198 35.63 8.04 16.04
CA GLU A 198 34.78 6.87 16.37
C GLU A 198 34.17 6.91 17.78
N ASP A 199 34.89 7.46 18.76
CA ASP A 199 34.48 7.42 20.18
C ASP A 199 33.24 8.28 20.52
N THR A 200 32.87 9.20 19.63
CA THR A 200 31.76 10.16 19.87
C THR A 200 30.47 9.80 19.16
N SER A 201 30.51 8.95 18.14
CA SER A 201 29.39 8.76 17.24
C SER A 201 28.80 7.34 17.22
N ALA A 202 29.57 6.36 17.66
CA ALA A 202 29.21 4.94 17.48
C ALA A 202 28.43 4.33 18.65
N GLY A 203 28.22 5.06 19.74
CA GLY A 203 27.70 4.49 21.00
C GLY A 203 26.27 4.85 21.36
N GLY A 204 25.55 5.62 20.57
CA GLY A 204 24.16 5.96 20.90
C GLY A 204 23.72 7.35 20.49
N LEU A 205 23.70 7.62 19.18
CA LEU A 205 22.90 8.73 18.66
C LEU A 205 21.44 8.38 18.88
N ASP A 206 20.76 9.07 19.80
CA ASP A 206 19.32 8.94 19.91
C ASP A 206 18.61 9.56 18.68
N GLN A 207 17.31 9.36 18.57
CA GLN A 207 16.55 9.84 17.41
C GLN A 207 16.73 11.34 17.12
N GLY A 208 16.84 12.20 18.15
CA GLY A 208 17.05 13.64 18.00
C GLY A 208 18.45 13.96 17.50
N GLU A 209 19.42 13.16 17.81
CA GLU A 209 20.81 13.32 17.44
C GLU A 209 21.09 12.96 15.98
N LEU A 210 20.39 11.95 15.42
CA LEU A 210 20.52 11.60 13.99
C LEU A 210 20.11 12.74 13.05
N ASP A 211 19.04 13.47 13.37
CA ASP A 211 18.61 14.61 12.53
C ASP A 211 19.59 15.79 12.65
N VAL A 212 20.14 16.02 13.84
CA VAL A 212 21.22 17.02 14.06
C VAL A 212 22.45 16.62 13.28
N PHE A 213 22.88 15.38 13.42
CA PHE A 213 24.01 14.80 12.69
C PHE A 213 23.88 14.96 11.17
N TYR A 214 22.69 14.64 10.62
CA TYR A 214 22.41 14.83 9.19
C TYR A 214 22.53 16.31 8.78
N LYS A 215 21.96 17.24 9.57
CA LYS A 215 22.01 18.69 9.30
C LYS A 215 23.43 19.25 9.37
N GLU A 216 24.23 18.78 10.31
CA GLU A 216 25.65 19.15 10.43
C GLU A 216 26.47 18.65 9.25
N ALA A 217 26.31 17.37 8.88
CA ALA A 217 26.95 16.80 7.69
C ALA A 217 26.58 17.58 6.42
N ARG A 218 25.30 17.92 6.28
CA ARG A 218 24.79 18.70 5.16
C ARG A 218 25.37 20.11 5.14
N THR A 219 25.46 20.77 6.30
CA THR A 219 26.06 22.10 6.41
C THR A 219 27.53 22.11 6.00
N LYS A 220 28.29 21.09 6.44
CA LYS A 220 29.70 20.93 6.02
C LYS A 220 29.79 20.69 4.50
N PHE A 221 28.93 19.84 3.96
CA PHE A 221 28.89 19.52 2.54
C PHE A 221 28.58 20.74 1.69
N ASP A 222 27.63 21.58 2.08
CA ASP A 222 27.29 22.79 1.34
C ASP A 222 28.32 23.90 1.48
N GLY A 223 29.03 23.95 2.61
CA GLY A 223 29.95 25.05 2.96
C GLY A 223 31.42 24.82 2.61
N SER A 224 31.85 23.59 2.28
CA SER A 224 33.27 23.25 2.03
C SER A 224 33.44 22.39 0.79
N ASP A 225 34.18 22.90 -0.20
CA ASP A 225 34.50 22.16 -1.41
C ASP A 225 35.45 20.98 -1.11
N GLU A 226 36.36 21.14 -0.16
CA GLU A 226 37.23 20.06 0.31
C GLU A 226 36.43 18.90 0.91
N PHE A 227 35.45 19.20 1.76
CA PHE A 227 34.56 18.19 2.32
C PHE A 227 33.69 17.53 1.25
N LYS A 228 33.17 18.29 0.26
CA LYS A 228 32.42 17.73 -0.89
C LYS A 228 33.25 16.72 -1.67
N ASP A 229 34.50 17.03 -1.93
CA ASP A 229 35.37 16.16 -2.71
C ASP A 229 35.68 14.86 -1.94
N ARG A 230 35.96 14.95 -0.62
CA ARG A 230 36.11 13.78 0.24
C ARG A 230 34.83 12.95 0.30
N ALA A 231 33.68 13.59 0.50
CA ALA A 231 32.37 12.92 0.53
C ALA A 231 32.05 12.20 -0.79
N ARG A 232 32.36 12.81 -1.94
CA ARG A 232 32.20 12.17 -3.25
C ARG A 232 33.13 10.96 -3.44
N ALA A 233 34.38 11.09 -2.99
CA ALA A 233 35.31 9.95 -3.01
C ALA A 233 34.80 8.81 -2.14
N ARG A 234 34.20 9.13 -0.98
CA ARG A 234 33.60 8.16 -0.07
C ARG A 234 32.42 7.40 -0.70
N VAL A 235 31.59 8.10 -1.50
CA VAL A 235 30.52 7.43 -2.27
C VAL A 235 31.09 6.40 -3.24
N VAL A 236 32.16 6.73 -3.95
CA VAL A 236 32.82 5.79 -4.88
C VAL A 236 33.38 4.58 -4.12
N GLN A 237 34.06 4.80 -3.00
CA GLN A 237 34.60 3.71 -2.15
C GLN A 237 33.48 2.79 -1.63
N LEU A 238 32.33 3.36 -1.24
CA LEU A 238 31.16 2.60 -0.82
C LEU A 238 30.60 1.76 -1.98
N GLN A 239 30.49 2.36 -3.17
CA GLN A 239 29.96 1.69 -4.34
C GLN A 239 30.84 0.55 -4.85
N ASP A 240 32.15 0.74 -4.80
CA ASP A 240 33.13 -0.24 -5.26
C ASP A 240 33.45 -1.32 -4.20
N GLY A 241 33.04 -1.11 -2.94
CA GLY A 241 33.35 -1.98 -1.83
C GLY A 241 34.86 -2.09 -1.56
N THR A 242 35.65 -1.10 -2.00
CA THR A 242 37.13 -1.15 -1.96
C THR A 242 37.72 -0.75 -0.62
N ASP A 243 36.93 -0.02 0.19
CA ASP A 243 37.35 0.43 1.53
C ASP A 243 36.50 -0.22 2.64
N PRO A 244 37.05 -1.19 3.39
CA PRO A 244 36.30 -1.87 4.46
C PRO A 244 35.83 -0.93 5.56
N GLU A 245 36.54 0.17 5.82
CA GLU A 245 36.14 1.15 6.82
C GLU A 245 34.90 1.92 6.40
N THR A 246 34.82 2.34 5.14
CA THR A 246 33.62 2.96 4.57
C THR A 246 32.39 2.05 4.68
N THR A 247 32.56 0.75 4.37
CA THR A 247 31.49 -0.25 4.48
C THR A 247 31.06 -0.40 5.95
N ARG A 248 32.00 -0.53 6.89
CA ARG A 248 31.71 -0.63 8.32
C ARG A 248 30.92 0.58 8.85
N LEU A 249 31.33 1.79 8.48
CA LEU A 249 30.65 3.01 8.91
C LEU A 249 29.25 3.14 8.30
N TRP A 250 29.06 2.69 7.06
CA TRP A 250 27.76 2.61 6.43
C TRP A 250 26.85 1.61 7.16
N GLU A 251 27.33 0.40 7.44
CA GLU A 251 26.60 -0.61 8.22
C GLU A 251 26.17 -0.09 9.59
N LEU A 252 27.03 0.68 10.24
CA LEU A 252 26.74 1.31 11.53
C LEU A 252 25.57 2.30 11.42
N LEU A 253 25.56 3.18 10.41
CA LEU A 253 24.48 4.13 10.18
C LEU A 253 23.15 3.43 9.86
N VAL A 254 23.20 2.37 9.07
CA VAL A 254 22.02 1.55 8.75
C VAL A 254 21.49 0.90 10.03
N ALA A 255 22.33 0.25 10.82
CA ALA A 255 21.94 -0.44 12.05
C ALA A 255 21.31 0.51 13.08
N GLN A 256 21.88 1.70 13.27
CA GLN A 256 21.32 2.71 14.17
C GLN A 256 19.95 3.18 13.70
N SER A 257 19.81 3.49 12.41
CA SER A 257 18.54 3.92 11.85
C SER A 257 17.46 2.85 11.95
N THR A 258 17.84 1.59 11.68
CA THR A 258 16.94 0.43 11.80
C THR A 258 16.43 0.27 13.23
N THR A 259 17.30 0.45 14.24
CA THR A 259 16.89 0.44 15.65
C THR A 259 15.79 1.46 15.91
N HIS A 260 15.91 2.69 15.41
CA HIS A 260 14.90 3.73 15.57
C HIS A 260 13.61 3.44 14.78
N PHE A 261 13.72 2.83 13.60
CA PHE A 261 12.52 2.40 12.86
C PHE A 261 11.75 1.34 13.65
N ASN A 262 12.45 0.36 14.22
CA ASN A 262 11.84 -0.70 15.02
C ASN A 262 11.16 -0.16 16.28
N GLU A 263 11.74 0.81 16.98
CA GLU A 263 11.09 1.47 18.12
C GLU A 263 9.73 2.11 17.75
N LEU A 264 9.64 2.68 16.53
CA LEU A 264 8.40 3.25 16.02
C LEU A 264 7.42 2.17 15.58
N TYR A 265 7.91 1.12 14.94
CA TYR A 265 7.10 -0.03 14.54
C TYR A 265 6.50 -0.73 15.75
N ASP A 266 7.27 -0.91 16.83
CA ASP A 266 6.79 -1.46 18.09
C ASP A 266 5.72 -0.58 18.76
N LYS A 267 5.91 0.76 18.74
CA LYS A 267 4.89 1.70 19.27
C LYS A 267 3.56 1.57 18.53
N LEU A 268 3.61 1.31 17.22
CA LEU A 268 2.44 1.21 16.34
C LEU A 268 1.95 -0.22 16.16
N ASP A 269 2.58 -1.23 16.72
CA ASP A 269 2.28 -2.64 16.43
C ASP A 269 2.30 -2.92 14.90
N ILE A 270 3.41 -2.58 14.25
CA ILE A 270 3.68 -2.80 12.83
C ILE A 270 4.43 -4.12 12.66
N LEU A 271 4.11 -4.87 11.62
CA LEU A 271 4.65 -6.22 11.37
C LEU A 271 6.03 -6.24 10.69
N LEU A 272 6.59 -5.07 10.34
CA LEU A 272 7.95 -5.00 9.77
C LEU A 272 9.01 -5.37 10.80
N THR A 273 10.00 -6.12 10.34
CA THR A 273 11.19 -6.54 11.09
C THR A 273 12.46 -6.29 10.28
N ASP A 274 13.63 -6.54 10.85
CA ASP A 274 14.90 -6.43 10.14
C ASP A 274 15.00 -7.38 8.93
N GLU A 275 14.26 -8.50 8.95
CA GLU A 275 14.22 -9.47 7.85
C GLU A 275 13.49 -8.93 6.61
N ASP A 276 12.66 -7.90 6.80
CA ASP A 276 11.87 -7.27 5.74
C ASP A 276 12.61 -6.10 5.05
N LEU A 277 13.84 -5.80 5.50
CA LEU A 277 14.64 -4.73 4.91
C LEU A 277 15.06 -5.09 3.47
N ALA A 278 14.66 -4.25 2.54
CA ALA A 278 14.98 -4.35 1.11
C ALA A 278 15.50 -3.00 0.61
N GLY A 279 16.64 -2.56 1.16
CA GLY A 279 17.22 -1.25 0.89
C GLY A 279 17.67 -1.06 -0.55
N GLU A 280 17.82 0.19 -0.97
CA GLU A 280 18.35 0.56 -2.29
C GLU A 280 19.71 -0.11 -2.56
N SER A 281 20.54 -0.32 -1.50
CA SER A 281 21.83 -1.00 -1.57
C SER A 281 21.75 -2.43 -2.09
N MET A 282 20.66 -3.15 -1.76
CA MET A 282 20.41 -4.52 -2.20
C MET A 282 20.35 -4.63 -3.73
N TYR A 283 19.86 -3.61 -4.41
CA TYR A 283 19.66 -3.60 -5.86
C TYR A 283 20.88 -3.08 -6.64
N GLN A 284 21.86 -2.48 -5.95
CA GLN A 284 23.07 -1.94 -6.58
C GLN A 284 23.80 -2.95 -7.48
N PRO A 285 24.05 -4.21 -7.06
CA PRO A 285 24.70 -5.20 -7.91
C PRO A 285 23.92 -5.57 -9.17
N MET A 286 22.59 -5.34 -9.16
CA MET A 286 21.68 -5.72 -10.25
C MET A 286 21.54 -4.62 -11.31
N MET A 287 21.95 -3.38 -11.03
CA MET A 287 21.65 -2.22 -11.89
C MET A 287 22.24 -2.34 -13.31
N LEU A 288 23.51 -2.77 -13.42
CA LEU A 288 24.15 -2.97 -14.72
C LEU A 288 23.46 -4.08 -15.53
N ASP A 289 23.12 -5.18 -14.91
CA ASP A 289 22.42 -6.30 -15.54
C ASP A 289 20.99 -5.89 -15.96
N THR A 290 20.32 -5.08 -15.15
CA THR A 290 19.01 -4.51 -15.47
C THR A 290 19.06 -3.65 -16.73
N ILE A 291 20.06 -2.76 -16.85
CA ILE A 291 20.27 -1.96 -18.07
C ILE A 291 20.61 -2.85 -19.24
N GLY A 292 21.45 -3.88 -19.07
CA GLY A 292 21.78 -4.85 -20.10
C GLY A 292 20.53 -5.56 -20.64
N LYS A 293 19.64 -6.01 -19.76
CA LYS A 293 18.37 -6.64 -20.16
C LYS A 293 17.45 -5.70 -20.95
N LEU A 294 17.42 -4.42 -20.59
CA LEU A 294 16.65 -3.40 -21.32
C LEU A 294 17.27 -3.11 -22.70
N ASP A 295 18.59 -3.14 -22.80
CA ASP A 295 19.31 -2.96 -24.06
C ASP A 295 19.11 -4.14 -25.00
N ASP A 296 19.22 -5.37 -24.49
CA ASP A 296 18.91 -6.60 -25.21
C ASP A 296 17.46 -6.64 -25.74
N ALA A 297 16.53 -6.03 -25.00
CA ALA A 297 15.14 -5.85 -25.43
C ALA A 297 14.96 -4.71 -26.47
N GLY A 298 16.04 -3.99 -26.84
CA GLY A 298 16.01 -2.89 -27.78
C GLY A 298 15.30 -1.63 -27.28
N LEU A 299 15.18 -1.46 -25.96
CA LEU A 299 14.42 -0.36 -25.35
C LEU A 299 15.30 0.84 -25.01
N VAL A 300 16.62 0.65 -24.86
CA VAL A 300 17.54 1.69 -24.44
C VAL A 300 17.88 2.63 -25.61
N LYS A 301 17.80 3.91 -25.34
CA LYS A 301 18.27 4.98 -26.25
C LYS A 301 19.28 5.86 -25.54
N VAL A 302 20.10 6.56 -26.33
CA VAL A 302 20.98 7.61 -25.80
C VAL A 302 20.35 8.96 -26.14
N ASP A 303 20.10 9.76 -25.11
CA ASP A 303 19.54 11.10 -25.22
C ASP A 303 20.39 12.06 -24.35
N ASP A 304 20.92 13.12 -24.93
CA ASP A 304 21.88 14.06 -24.31
C ASP A 304 23.01 13.35 -23.50
N GLY A 305 23.48 12.20 -24.01
CA GLY A 305 24.54 11.39 -23.41
C GLY A 305 24.09 10.53 -22.23
N ALA A 306 22.83 10.55 -21.83
CA ALA A 306 22.23 9.64 -20.83
C ALA A 306 21.60 8.43 -21.53
N LYS A 307 21.56 7.27 -20.84
CA LYS A 307 20.76 6.13 -21.29
C LYS A 307 19.33 6.31 -20.76
N VAL A 308 18.37 6.18 -21.65
CA VAL A 308 16.95 6.43 -21.36
C VAL A 308 16.06 5.39 -22.02
N VAL A 309 14.84 5.23 -21.47
CA VAL A 309 13.73 4.52 -22.11
C VAL A 309 12.57 5.50 -22.27
N PHE A 310 11.86 5.44 -23.40
CA PHE A 310 10.66 6.26 -23.63
C PHE A 310 9.41 5.38 -23.52
N PRO A 311 8.78 5.29 -22.33
CA PRO A 311 7.52 4.57 -22.21
C PRO A 311 6.40 5.33 -22.92
N PRO A 312 5.48 4.64 -23.63
CA PRO A 312 4.38 5.27 -24.34
C PRO A 312 3.38 5.92 -23.38
N GLY A 313 2.77 7.03 -23.83
CA GLY A 313 1.73 7.72 -23.05
C GLY A 313 2.25 8.71 -22.02
N PHE A 314 3.56 8.93 -21.94
CA PHE A 314 4.17 9.93 -21.06
C PHE A 314 4.79 11.05 -21.89
N GLU A 315 4.34 12.27 -21.66
CA GLU A 315 4.77 13.47 -22.37
C GLU A 315 5.13 14.58 -21.36
N ASN A 316 6.10 15.42 -21.76
CA ASN A 316 6.42 16.64 -21.04
C ASN A 316 5.34 17.73 -21.29
N ARG A 317 5.51 18.91 -20.68
CA ARG A 317 4.55 20.02 -20.84
C ARG A 317 4.45 20.56 -22.27
N GLU A 318 5.41 20.24 -23.11
CA GLU A 318 5.50 20.67 -24.52
C GLU A 318 4.97 19.61 -25.49
N GLY A 319 4.48 18.45 -24.97
CA GLY A 319 3.95 17.35 -25.77
C GLY A 319 5.03 16.44 -26.37
N HIS A 320 6.27 16.52 -25.90
CA HIS A 320 7.33 15.62 -26.32
C HIS A 320 7.36 14.38 -25.40
N PRO A 321 7.76 13.20 -25.93
CA PRO A 321 7.90 12.00 -25.13
C PRO A 321 8.81 12.22 -23.91
N LEU A 322 8.35 11.82 -22.73
CA LEU A 322 9.10 11.96 -21.49
C LEU A 322 10.00 10.73 -21.27
N PRO A 323 11.34 10.92 -21.19
CA PRO A 323 12.26 9.81 -20.96
C PRO A 323 12.27 9.38 -19.49
N LEU A 324 12.36 8.08 -19.26
CA LEU A 324 12.80 7.51 -17.98
C LEU A 324 14.34 7.36 -18.07
N ILE A 325 15.07 8.16 -17.28
CA ILE A 325 16.53 8.13 -17.28
C ILE A 325 16.98 6.93 -16.45
N ILE A 326 17.67 5.97 -17.07
CA ILE A 326 18.17 4.76 -16.41
C ILE A 326 19.68 4.81 -16.12
N GLN A 327 20.43 5.66 -16.80
CA GLN A 327 21.83 5.94 -16.46
C GLN A 327 22.17 7.37 -16.85
N ALA A 328 22.70 8.13 -15.92
CA ALA A 328 23.12 9.50 -16.14
C ALA A 328 24.30 9.57 -17.13
N ARG A 329 24.48 10.74 -17.77
CA ARG A 329 25.61 11.01 -18.67
C ARG A 329 26.99 10.75 -18.04
N THR A 330 27.08 10.91 -16.72
CA THR A 330 28.29 10.64 -15.93
C THR A 330 28.52 9.16 -15.66
N GLY A 331 27.63 8.26 -16.12
CA GLY A 331 27.68 6.83 -15.85
C GLY A 331 26.99 6.37 -14.56
N GLY A 332 26.59 7.31 -13.70
CA GLY A 332 25.91 7.00 -12.44
C GLY A 332 24.48 6.50 -12.65
N PHE A 333 24.01 5.65 -11.74
CA PHE A 333 22.64 5.17 -11.69
C PHE A 333 21.76 6.13 -10.88
N ASN A 334 20.44 6.06 -11.09
CA ASN A 334 19.47 6.82 -10.34
C ASN A 334 18.34 5.89 -9.82
N TYR A 335 17.40 6.46 -9.08
CA TYR A 335 16.27 5.72 -8.50
C TYR A 335 15.42 4.97 -9.53
N ALA A 336 15.36 5.40 -10.80
CA ALA A 336 14.62 4.66 -11.82
C ALA A 336 15.27 3.30 -12.12
N THR A 337 16.58 3.20 -12.04
CA THR A 337 17.31 1.95 -12.28
C THR A 337 17.14 0.98 -11.11
N SER A 338 17.24 1.47 -9.86
CA SER A 338 16.98 0.66 -8.68
C SER A 338 15.54 0.16 -8.64
N ASP A 339 14.55 1.02 -8.98
CA ASP A 339 13.15 0.61 -9.03
C ASP A 339 12.87 -0.44 -10.11
N LEU A 340 13.51 -0.33 -11.29
CA LEU A 340 13.42 -1.35 -12.33
C LEU A 340 14.08 -2.67 -11.91
N ALA A 341 15.23 -2.61 -11.25
CA ALA A 341 15.88 -3.78 -10.68
C ALA A 341 15.01 -4.42 -9.59
N CYS A 342 14.38 -3.62 -8.75
CA CYS A 342 13.44 -4.04 -7.72
C CYS A 342 12.22 -4.76 -8.33
N VAL A 343 11.58 -4.19 -9.35
CA VAL A 343 10.46 -4.84 -10.05
C VAL A 343 10.90 -6.18 -10.66
N TYR A 344 12.08 -6.20 -11.29
CA TYR A 344 12.63 -7.44 -11.86
C TYR A 344 12.85 -8.51 -10.81
N ASP A 345 13.45 -8.16 -9.68
CA ASP A 345 13.75 -9.04 -8.56
C ASP A 345 12.47 -9.61 -7.93
N ARG A 346 11.48 -8.77 -7.66
CA ARG A 346 10.19 -9.16 -7.10
C ARG A 346 9.44 -10.17 -7.98
N ILE A 347 9.54 -10.02 -9.29
CA ILE A 347 8.92 -10.96 -10.24
C ILE A 347 9.69 -12.27 -10.32
N HIS A 348 11.04 -12.23 -10.39
CA HIS A 348 11.83 -13.42 -10.75
C HIS A 348 12.41 -14.17 -9.54
N ARG A 349 12.81 -13.46 -8.48
CA ARG A 349 13.33 -14.08 -7.26
C ARG A 349 12.22 -14.35 -6.25
N LEU A 350 11.34 -13.38 -6.04
CA LEU A 350 10.24 -13.51 -5.08
C LEU A 350 9.02 -14.23 -5.66
N ASP A 351 8.97 -14.42 -6.97
CA ASP A 351 7.87 -15.08 -7.69
C ASP A 351 6.50 -14.44 -7.36
N ALA A 352 6.46 -13.11 -7.42
CA ALA A 352 5.29 -12.33 -7.03
C ALA A 352 4.17 -12.43 -8.07
N ASP A 353 2.97 -12.78 -7.63
CA ASP A 353 1.74 -12.67 -8.43
C ASP A 353 1.17 -11.25 -8.39
N LEU A 354 1.37 -10.56 -7.28
CA LEU A 354 0.87 -9.21 -7.04
C LEU A 354 1.89 -8.41 -6.24
N MET A 355 2.20 -7.21 -6.72
CA MET A 355 3.06 -6.25 -6.03
C MET A 355 2.26 -5.00 -5.69
N LEU A 356 2.19 -4.65 -4.40
CA LEU A 356 1.54 -3.45 -3.89
C LEU A 356 2.59 -2.45 -3.43
N TYR A 357 2.64 -1.30 -4.09
CA TYR A 357 3.54 -0.19 -3.77
C TYR A 357 2.75 0.88 -3.01
N VAL A 358 2.91 0.92 -1.69
CA VAL A 358 2.19 1.86 -0.83
C VAL A 358 2.99 3.15 -0.72
N ILE A 359 2.84 4.02 -1.69
CA ILE A 359 3.68 5.21 -1.90
C ILE A 359 2.81 6.43 -2.18
N GLY A 360 3.23 7.60 -1.66
CA GLY A 360 2.49 8.84 -1.83
C GLY A 360 2.28 9.27 -3.28
N THR A 361 1.17 9.92 -3.56
CA THR A 361 0.75 10.42 -4.89
C THR A 361 1.84 11.18 -5.68
N PRO A 362 2.76 11.96 -5.06
CA PRO A 362 3.81 12.64 -5.82
C PRO A 362 4.71 11.71 -6.67
N GLN A 363 4.82 10.43 -6.31
CA GLN A 363 5.61 9.43 -7.04
C GLN A 363 4.81 8.68 -8.13
N SER A 364 3.52 9.01 -8.31
CA SER A 364 2.63 8.24 -9.20
C SER A 364 3.11 8.19 -10.66
N GLN A 365 3.56 9.31 -11.21
CA GLN A 365 4.05 9.34 -12.60
C GLN A 365 5.30 8.47 -12.76
N HIS A 366 6.22 8.57 -11.81
CA HIS A 366 7.45 7.79 -11.83
C HIS A 366 7.17 6.28 -11.80
N LEU A 367 6.37 5.81 -10.84
CA LEU A 367 6.01 4.38 -10.74
C LEU A 367 5.26 3.88 -11.98
N GLN A 368 4.35 4.68 -12.54
CA GLN A 368 3.67 4.33 -13.78
C GLN A 368 4.65 4.14 -14.94
N MET A 369 5.67 5.02 -15.05
CA MET A 369 6.73 4.88 -16.04
C MET A 369 7.57 3.62 -15.82
N VAL A 370 7.95 3.32 -14.57
CA VAL A 370 8.70 2.11 -14.20
C VAL A 370 7.91 0.85 -14.57
N PHE A 371 6.63 0.78 -14.21
CA PHE A 371 5.79 -0.36 -14.54
C PHE A 371 5.59 -0.51 -16.05
N GLU A 372 5.47 0.59 -16.78
CA GLU A 372 5.34 0.53 -18.24
C GLU A 372 6.62 0.04 -18.91
N VAL A 373 7.78 0.49 -18.44
CA VAL A 373 9.08 -0.03 -18.95
C VAL A 373 9.22 -1.52 -18.62
N ALA A 374 8.80 -1.97 -17.44
CA ALA A 374 8.80 -3.39 -17.08
C ALA A 374 7.86 -4.23 -17.97
N ARG A 375 6.70 -3.67 -18.39
CA ARG A 375 5.82 -4.31 -19.39
C ARG A 375 6.46 -4.37 -20.78
N MET A 376 7.06 -3.26 -21.23
CA MET A 376 7.77 -3.21 -22.52
C MET A 376 8.91 -4.24 -22.58
N ALA A 377 9.61 -4.45 -21.46
CA ALA A 377 10.67 -5.45 -21.34
C ALA A 377 10.14 -6.89 -21.23
N GLY A 378 8.82 -7.07 -21.14
CA GLY A 378 8.20 -8.38 -21.00
C GLY A 378 8.37 -9.01 -19.60
N TRP A 379 8.81 -8.23 -18.60
CA TRP A 379 8.95 -8.71 -17.22
C TRP A 379 7.59 -8.70 -16.51
N LEU A 380 6.89 -7.58 -16.53
CA LEU A 380 5.55 -7.42 -15.94
C LEU A 380 4.47 -7.75 -16.97
N LYS A 381 3.93 -8.97 -16.91
CA LYS A 381 2.90 -9.48 -17.81
C LYS A 381 1.86 -10.29 -17.03
N GLU A 382 0.65 -10.38 -17.56
CA GLU A 382 -0.39 -11.21 -16.97
C GLU A 382 0.09 -12.67 -16.72
N PRO A 383 -0.25 -13.29 -15.59
CA PRO A 383 -1.19 -12.80 -14.56
C PRO A 383 -0.58 -11.91 -13.47
N THR A 384 0.73 -11.58 -13.55
CA THR A 384 1.42 -10.75 -12.56
C THR A 384 0.99 -9.29 -12.65
N GLU A 385 0.68 -8.69 -11.50
CA GLU A 385 0.18 -7.33 -11.39
C GLU A 385 1.08 -6.47 -10.49
N ALA A 386 1.27 -5.21 -10.86
CA ALA A 386 1.89 -4.19 -10.01
C ALA A 386 0.91 -3.02 -9.84
N ILE A 387 0.59 -2.69 -8.59
CA ILE A 387 -0.41 -1.69 -8.23
C ILE A 387 0.23 -0.63 -7.34
N HIS A 388 0.10 0.64 -7.74
CA HIS A 388 0.42 1.77 -6.89
C HIS A 388 -0.78 2.07 -5.98
N VAL A 389 -0.67 1.70 -4.70
CA VAL A 389 -1.60 2.09 -3.64
C VAL A 389 -1.25 3.49 -3.20
N ASN A 390 -1.78 4.49 -3.91
CA ASN A 390 -1.45 5.88 -3.68
C ASN A 390 -2.28 6.50 -2.56
N PHE A 391 -1.69 7.45 -1.86
CA PHE A 391 -2.35 8.25 -0.84
C PHE A 391 -1.92 9.71 -0.93
N GLY A 392 -2.81 10.61 -0.49
CA GLY A 392 -2.56 12.05 -0.47
C GLY A 392 -1.68 12.51 0.68
N ASN A 393 -1.23 13.76 0.62
CA ASN A 393 -0.49 14.40 1.72
C ASN A 393 -1.43 14.75 2.89
N VAL A 394 -0.90 14.71 4.11
CA VAL A 394 -1.59 15.28 5.28
C VAL A 394 -1.56 16.79 5.19
N LEU A 395 -2.75 17.39 5.17
CA LEU A 395 -2.90 18.84 5.04
C LEU A 395 -3.28 19.47 6.37
N GLY A 396 -2.70 20.62 6.65
CA GLY A 396 -3.13 21.48 7.75
C GLY A 396 -4.46 22.20 7.45
N ASN A 397 -4.97 22.96 8.41
CA ASN A 397 -6.20 23.77 8.25
C ASN A 397 -6.12 24.78 7.09
N ASP A 398 -4.92 25.19 6.70
CA ASP A 398 -4.65 26.06 5.55
C ASP A 398 -4.57 25.33 4.22
N ARG A 399 -4.86 24.03 4.21
CA ARG A 399 -4.75 23.11 3.04
C ARG A 399 -3.35 23.02 2.44
N LYS A 400 -2.32 23.37 3.19
CA LYS A 400 -0.92 23.12 2.84
C LYS A 400 -0.42 21.89 3.58
N MET A 401 0.69 21.31 3.11
CA MET A 401 1.33 20.19 3.81
C MET A 401 1.57 20.57 5.28
N LEU A 402 1.20 19.65 6.18
CA LEU A 402 1.37 19.86 7.61
C LEU A 402 2.84 19.99 7.94
N LYS A 403 3.20 21.14 8.57
CA LYS A 403 4.56 21.45 9.00
C LYS A 403 4.55 21.81 10.48
N SER A 404 5.69 21.58 11.14
CA SER A 404 5.92 22.07 12.49
C SER A 404 5.95 23.62 12.51
N ARG A 405 5.94 24.24 13.71
CA ARG A 405 6.07 25.70 13.87
C ARG A 405 7.40 26.23 13.33
N SER A 406 8.45 25.42 13.29
CA SER A 406 9.75 25.73 12.70
C SER A 406 9.79 25.62 11.17
N GLY A 407 8.72 25.11 10.54
CA GLY A 407 8.68 24.88 9.08
C GLY A 407 9.16 23.51 8.63
N ASP A 408 9.71 22.67 9.54
CA ASP A 408 10.11 21.30 9.28
C ASP A 408 8.89 20.36 9.19
N PRO A 409 8.98 19.18 8.55
CA PRO A 409 7.95 18.16 8.63
C PRO A 409 7.65 17.78 10.09
N LEU A 410 6.40 17.52 10.41
CA LEU A 410 6.01 17.10 11.76
C LEU A 410 6.65 15.73 12.05
N LYS A 411 7.37 15.64 13.16
CA LYS A 411 8.01 14.40 13.60
C LYS A 411 6.95 13.34 13.93
N PHE A 412 7.17 12.13 13.49
CA PHE A 412 6.26 11.01 13.67
C PHE A 412 6.02 10.69 15.16
N VAL A 413 7.11 10.58 15.93
CA VAL A 413 7.05 10.31 17.37
C VAL A 413 6.21 11.33 18.12
N ALA A 414 6.44 12.63 17.86
CA ALA A 414 5.72 13.69 18.55
C ALA A 414 4.19 13.63 18.33
N LEU A 415 3.77 13.17 17.13
CA LEU A 415 2.35 13.00 16.85
C LEU A 415 1.76 11.84 17.66
N LEU A 416 2.49 10.73 17.79
CA LEU A 416 2.05 9.58 18.58
C LEU A 416 1.96 9.91 20.07
N ASP A 417 2.98 10.56 20.61
CA ASP A 417 3.02 10.96 22.02
C ASP A 417 1.88 11.95 22.34
N GLU A 418 1.64 12.95 21.49
CA GLU A 418 0.50 13.86 21.64
C GLU A 418 -0.85 13.14 21.60
N ALA A 419 -1.00 12.14 20.72
CA ALA A 419 -2.24 11.36 20.67
C ALA A 419 -2.48 10.55 21.96
N VAL A 420 -1.43 9.97 22.52
CA VAL A 420 -1.50 9.24 23.81
C VAL A 420 -1.82 10.20 24.96
N GLU A 421 -1.17 11.35 25.03
CA GLU A 421 -1.45 12.39 26.05
C GLU A 421 -2.90 12.87 25.98
N ARG A 422 -3.42 13.15 24.79
CA ARG A 422 -4.82 13.54 24.59
C ARG A 422 -5.80 12.45 25.01
N ALA A 423 -5.50 11.20 24.69
CA ALA A 423 -6.29 10.04 25.11
C ALA A 423 -6.29 9.93 26.63
N GLN A 424 -5.11 10.05 27.28
CA GLN A 424 -4.98 10.02 28.75
C GLN A 424 -5.81 11.13 29.42
N ALA A 425 -5.73 12.36 28.91
CA ALA A 425 -6.51 13.48 29.44
C ALA A 425 -8.02 13.24 29.31
N SER A 426 -8.48 12.74 28.15
CA SER A 426 -9.91 12.42 27.93
C SER A 426 -10.41 11.28 28.81
N ILE A 427 -9.59 10.25 29.06
CA ILE A 427 -9.94 9.16 29.96
C ILE A 427 -9.99 9.66 31.41
N ALA A 428 -9.02 10.48 31.82
CA ALA A 428 -8.97 11.06 33.16
C ALA A 428 -10.19 11.96 33.47
N GLU A 429 -10.68 12.70 32.48
CA GLU A 429 -11.89 13.53 32.62
C GLU A 429 -13.15 12.66 32.79
N LYS A 430 -13.27 11.57 32.03
CA LYS A 430 -14.48 10.73 32.02
C LYS A 430 -14.50 9.63 33.09
N ASN A 431 -13.33 9.06 33.39
CA ASN A 431 -13.15 7.98 34.34
C ASN A 431 -11.77 8.10 35.02
N PRO A 432 -11.64 8.89 36.10
CA PRO A 432 -10.36 9.12 36.77
C PRO A 432 -9.76 7.83 37.38
N GLU A 433 -10.60 6.89 37.85
CA GLU A 433 -10.15 5.62 38.44
C GLU A 433 -9.49 4.74 37.39
N LEU A 434 -10.09 4.65 36.21
CA LEU A 434 -9.51 3.91 35.06
C LEU A 434 -8.19 4.53 34.58
N ALA A 435 -8.13 5.86 34.49
CA ALA A 435 -6.92 6.57 34.12
C ALA A 435 -5.74 6.33 35.09
N ALA A 436 -6.05 6.13 36.38
CA ALA A 436 -5.05 5.87 37.42
C ALA A 436 -4.64 4.39 37.49
N SER A 437 -5.52 3.47 37.10
CA SER A 437 -5.30 2.02 37.24
C SER A 437 -4.53 1.39 36.07
N ASP A 438 -4.66 1.92 34.87
CA ASP A 438 -4.07 1.32 33.66
C ASP A 438 -3.66 2.38 32.61
N SER A 439 -2.36 2.63 32.51
CA SER A 439 -1.78 3.54 31.53
C SER A 439 -1.77 2.96 30.09
N THR A 440 -1.98 1.65 29.92
CA THR A 440 -1.95 1.01 28.59
C THR A 440 -3.18 1.37 27.78
N ILE A 441 -4.30 1.67 28.42
CA ILE A 441 -5.56 2.05 27.76
C ILE A 441 -5.37 3.36 26.97
N ALA A 442 -4.70 4.35 27.56
CA ALA A 442 -4.43 5.62 26.89
C ALA A 442 -3.54 5.43 25.66
N LYS A 443 -2.52 4.58 25.77
CA LYS A 443 -1.65 4.21 24.64
C LYS A 443 -2.47 3.52 23.55
N THR A 444 -3.26 2.51 23.87
CA THR A 444 -4.08 1.77 22.91
C THR A 444 -5.09 2.68 22.20
N VAL A 445 -5.79 3.55 22.95
CA VAL A 445 -6.78 4.48 22.37
C VAL A 445 -6.11 5.54 21.51
N GLY A 446 -5.00 6.15 21.99
CA GLY A 446 -4.27 7.18 21.26
C GLY A 446 -3.68 6.66 19.96
N ILE A 447 -2.96 5.54 20.00
CA ILE A 447 -2.38 4.91 18.81
C ILE A 447 -3.48 4.40 17.87
N GLY A 448 -4.52 3.77 18.40
CA GLY A 448 -5.67 3.32 17.61
C GLY A 448 -6.38 4.45 16.88
N ALA A 449 -6.52 5.62 17.51
CA ALA A 449 -7.11 6.81 16.89
C ALA A 449 -6.24 7.32 15.71
N VAL A 450 -4.90 7.32 15.86
CA VAL A 450 -3.99 7.69 14.77
C VAL A 450 -4.09 6.72 13.61
N LYS A 451 -4.04 5.40 13.88
CA LYS A 451 -4.21 4.37 12.83
C LYS A 451 -5.56 4.51 12.11
N TYR A 452 -6.64 4.70 12.86
CA TYR A 452 -7.98 4.88 12.30
C TYR A 452 -8.06 6.12 11.38
N PHE A 453 -7.47 7.23 11.81
CA PHE A 453 -7.43 8.45 11.01
C PHE A 453 -6.69 8.27 9.68
N GLU A 454 -5.59 7.51 9.66
CA GLU A 454 -4.83 7.26 8.45
C GLU A 454 -5.53 6.28 7.48
N LEU A 455 -6.46 5.45 7.98
CA LEU A 455 -7.21 4.48 7.20
C LEU A 455 -8.59 4.97 6.76
N SER A 456 -9.07 6.11 7.30
CA SER A 456 -10.37 6.72 6.99
C SER A 456 -10.22 7.86 5.99
#